data_9a43ad337eb9606de66f59d8be9ed098
#
_entry.id   9a43ad337eb9606de66f59d8be9ed098
#
_cell.length_a   1.000
_cell.length_b   1.000
_cell.length_c   1.000
_cell.angle_alpha   90.00
_cell.angle_beta   90.00
_cell.angle_gamma   90.00
#
_symmetry.space_group_name_H-M   'P 1'
#
loop_
_entity.id
_entity.type
_entity.pdbx_description
1 polymer ?
#
loop_
_entity_poly.entity_id
_entity_poly.type
_entity_poly.pdbx_seq_one_letter_code
_entity_poly.pdbx_strand_id
1 'polypeptide(L)'
;MPATRPSDPSRTKRAGPAEAHSLLGEGFAIGVATAGYQIEGGYNGDGEPANNWFAWERAGRVERSGVACDFWAHPEEALDRAAAIGCNAFRLSVEWARLEPEPGRFDEAALERYVEILEMCAGRGLEPIVTLHHFTHPYWLGEEFWLRPGSPDRFARHVQRLLPALAPRCRRWVTLNEPNIVMLMGWVEGAHPPGRRLAFSDAFCVLDNLLTAHALAAEIIMDGQPGAAVTANTSSSSIYEHDRMLTDLLLLGSAGVPASDLDRYIDERRALHDAAFPPQHAGEFAVRRFFAALSPYGTDRGAGGGPAWAQLRSAARRHAPRRVVDTVLAATHERGLGAVGFDWYDPVASHALRVPGRRLRTIWKSTIPTET
;
A
#
# COMPACT_ATOMS: atom_id res chain seq x y z
N MET A 1 11.23 -26.09 -55.12
CA MET A 1 12.11 -25.85 -53.99
C MET A 1 11.56 -24.68 -53.19
N PRO A 2 11.16 -24.83 -51.94
CA PRO A 2 10.67 -23.69 -51.15
C PRO A 2 11.86 -22.89 -50.61
N ALA A 3 11.79 -21.56 -50.75
CA ALA A 3 12.79 -20.62 -50.31
C ALA A 3 12.82 -20.58 -48.75
N THR A 4 14.01 -20.77 -48.23
CA THR A 4 14.31 -20.60 -46.80
C THR A 4 14.21 -19.11 -46.40
N ARG A 5 13.34 -18.76 -45.47
CA ARG A 5 13.29 -17.42 -44.87
C ARG A 5 14.60 -17.13 -44.12
N PRO A 6 15.19 -15.95 -44.26
CA PRO A 6 16.34 -15.58 -43.45
C PRO A 6 15.96 -15.49 -41.97
N SER A 7 16.80 -16.02 -41.10
CA SER A 7 16.69 -15.89 -39.66
C SER A 7 16.84 -14.43 -39.26
N ASP A 8 15.82 -13.90 -38.54
CA ASP A 8 15.79 -12.56 -37.97
C ASP A 8 16.89 -12.43 -36.88
N PRO A 9 17.88 -11.53 -37.03
CA PRO A 9 18.95 -11.34 -36.07
C PRO A 9 18.52 -10.56 -34.79
N SER A 10 17.27 -10.13 -34.68
CA SER A 10 16.77 -9.35 -33.53
C SER A 10 16.24 -10.20 -32.37
N ARG A 11 16.27 -11.53 -32.42
CA ARG A 11 16.00 -12.35 -31.27
C ARG A 11 17.17 -12.27 -30.28
N THR A 12 17.20 -11.20 -29.49
CA THR A 12 17.99 -11.15 -28.27
C THR A 12 17.66 -12.40 -27.45
N LYS A 13 18.67 -13.24 -27.22
CA LYS A 13 18.53 -14.37 -26.28
C LYS A 13 18.03 -13.79 -24.98
N ARG A 14 16.87 -14.22 -24.50
CA ARG A 14 16.42 -13.87 -23.14
C ARG A 14 17.49 -14.38 -22.18
N ALA A 15 18.05 -13.47 -21.39
CA ALA A 15 18.99 -13.81 -20.34
C ALA A 15 18.32 -14.84 -19.40
N GLY A 16 19.04 -15.86 -19.01
CA GLY A 16 18.56 -16.81 -18.01
C GLY A 16 18.48 -16.15 -16.63
N PRO A 17 17.75 -16.74 -15.65
CA PRO A 17 17.61 -16.17 -14.30
C PRO A 17 18.96 -15.81 -13.65
N ALA A 18 19.96 -16.65 -13.76
CA ALA A 18 21.31 -16.41 -13.23
C ALA A 18 22.03 -15.22 -13.91
N GLU A 19 21.82 -15.04 -15.22
CA GLU A 19 22.37 -13.88 -15.95
C GLU A 19 21.68 -12.58 -15.56
N ALA A 20 20.35 -12.61 -15.32
CA ALA A 20 19.60 -11.46 -14.85
C ALA A 20 20.10 -10.98 -13.48
N HIS A 21 20.34 -11.87 -12.52
CA HIS A 21 20.93 -11.54 -11.23
C HIS A 21 22.33 -10.94 -11.33
N SER A 22 23.17 -11.42 -12.25
CA SER A 22 24.51 -10.87 -12.46
C SER A 22 24.52 -9.44 -13.00
N LEU A 23 23.47 -9.04 -13.74
CA LEU A 23 23.31 -7.69 -14.28
C LEU A 23 22.84 -6.66 -13.24
N LEU A 24 22.15 -7.11 -12.18
CA LEU A 24 21.53 -6.24 -11.17
C LEU A 24 22.42 -5.99 -9.94
N GLY A 25 23.56 -6.66 -9.87
CA GLY A 25 24.49 -6.54 -8.74
C GLY A 25 24.16 -7.45 -7.54
N GLU A 26 25.15 -7.66 -6.69
CA GLU A 26 24.99 -8.48 -5.49
C GLU A 26 23.96 -7.86 -4.52
N GLY A 27 23.07 -8.69 -3.99
CA GLY A 27 22.06 -8.28 -3.01
C GLY A 27 20.79 -7.68 -3.60
N PHE A 28 20.64 -7.58 -4.93
CA PHE A 28 19.39 -7.16 -5.54
C PHE A 28 18.33 -8.27 -5.43
N ALA A 29 17.16 -7.94 -4.87
CA ALA A 29 16.06 -8.87 -4.73
C ALA A 29 15.11 -8.76 -5.93
N ILE A 30 14.81 -9.89 -6.57
CA ILE A 30 13.75 -10.05 -7.56
C ILE A 30 12.74 -11.02 -6.98
N GLY A 31 11.47 -10.65 -6.97
CA GLY A 31 10.46 -11.50 -6.36
C GLY A 31 9.08 -11.32 -6.96
N VAL A 32 8.15 -12.08 -6.43
CA VAL A 32 6.72 -11.94 -6.67
C VAL A 32 6.05 -11.41 -5.41
N ALA A 33 4.97 -10.62 -5.59
CA ALA A 33 4.17 -10.08 -4.50
C ALA A 33 2.78 -10.71 -4.53
N THR A 34 2.30 -11.13 -3.36
CA THR A 34 0.98 -11.72 -3.18
C THR A 34 0.27 -11.10 -1.98
N ALA A 35 -1.03 -11.36 -1.85
CA ALA A 35 -1.83 -10.98 -0.69
C ALA A 35 -2.73 -12.15 -0.27
N GLY A 36 -2.82 -12.40 1.03
CA GLY A 36 -3.50 -13.56 1.58
C GLY A 36 -4.95 -13.68 1.09
N TYR A 37 -5.76 -12.63 1.25
CA TYR A 37 -7.15 -12.65 0.79
C TYR A 37 -7.30 -12.95 -0.71
N GLN A 38 -6.31 -12.57 -1.54
CA GLN A 38 -6.36 -12.77 -2.99
C GLN A 38 -5.97 -14.19 -3.41
N ILE A 39 -5.13 -14.90 -2.62
CA ILE A 39 -4.55 -16.18 -3.06
C ILE A 39 -4.78 -17.35 -2.12
N GLU A 40 -4.99 -17.11 -0.82
CA GLU A 40 -5.05 -18.19 0.18
C GLU A 40 -6.30 -19.06 0.06
N GLY A 41 -7.46 -18.44 -0.21
CA GLY A 41 -8.75 -19.11 -0.11
C GLY A 41 -9.25 -19.29 1.33
N GLY A 42 -10.49 -19.75 1.49
CA GLY A 42 -11.07 -20.05 2.78
C GLY A 42 -11.43 -18.84 3.62
N TYR A 43 -12.06 -17.83 3.02
CA TYR A 43 -12.59 -16.63 3.69
C TYR A 43 -14.06 -16.42 3.38
N ASN A 44 -14.77 -15.84 4.34
CA ASN A 44 -16.14 -15.33 4.19
C ASN A 44 -17.22 -16.39 3.91
N GLY A 45 -16.86 -17.69 3.89
CA GLY A 45 -17.80 -18.81 3.84
C GLY A 45 -18.33 -19.21 5.23
N ASP A 46 -19.19 -20.21 5.25
CA ASP A 46 -19.76 -20.72 6.50
C ASP A 46 -18.70 -21.44 7.32
N GLY A 47 -18.38 -20.93 8.51
CA GLY A 47 -17.33 -21.45 9.37
C GLY A 47 -15.91 -20.97 9.02
N GLU A 48 -15.76 -20.16 7.99
CA GLU A 48 -14.50 -19.55 7.62
C GLU A 48 -14.29 -18.19 8.30
N PRO A 49 -13.03 -17.73 8.51
CA PRO A 49 -12.77 -16.41 9.04
C PRO A 49 -13.32 -15.33 8.13
N ALA A 50 -14.09 -14.40 8.72
CA ALA A 50 -14.70 -13.31 7.99
C ALA A 50 -13.86 -12.03 8.08
N ASN A 51 -13.63 -11.39 6.95
CA ASN A 51 -12.96 -10.09 6.85
C ASN A 51 -13.94 -8.97 6.41
N ASN A 52 -13.46 -7.74 6.29
CA ASN A 52 -14.29 -6.57 5.92
C ASN A 52 -14.96 -6.67 4.53
N TRP A 53 -14.62 -7.65 3.69
CA TRP A 53 -15.30 -7.91 2.40
C TRP A 53 -16.51 -8.85 2.55
N PHE A 54 -16.72 -9.46 3.72
CA PHE A 54 -17.78 -10.42 3.98
C PHE A 54 -19.18 -9.94 3.55
N ALA A 55 -19.56 -8.73 3.97
CA ALA A 55 -20.86 -8.19 3.61
C ALA A 55 -20.97 -7.89 2.10
N TRP A 56 -19.87 -7.53 1.45
CA TRP A 56 -19.82 -7.25 0.01
C TRP A 56 -19.96 -8.52 -0.82
N GLU A 57 -19.28 -9.58 -0.45
CA GLU A 57 -19.42 -10.90 -1.09
C GLU A 57 -20.85 -11.44 -0.93
N ARG A 58 -21.41 -11.36 0.28
CA ARG A 58 -22.77 -11.81 0.55
C ARG A 58 -23.83 -10.99 -0.18
N ALA A 59 -23.60 -9.73 -0.41
CA ALA A 59 -24.48 -8.86 -1.19
C ALA A 59 -24.29 -8.99 -2.71
N GLY A 60 -23.35 -9.82 -3.18
CA GLY A 60 -23.03 -9.98 -4.59
C GLY A 60 -22.42 -8.72 -5.24
N ARG A 61 -21.82 -7.84 -4.44
CA ARG A 61 -21.14 -6.63 -4.92
C ARG A 61 -19.78 -6.94 -5.52
N VAL A 62 -19.18 -8.03 -5.09
CA VAL A 62 -17.93 -8.62 -5.59
C VAL A 62 -18.10 -10.13 -5.67
N GLU A 63 -17.27 -10.79 -6.46
CA GLU A 63 -17.20 -12.25 -6.49
C GLU A 63 -16.71 -12.79 -5.15
N ARG A 64 -17.10 -13.99 -4.80
CA ARG A 64 -16.64 -14.66 -3.59
C ARG A 64 -15.18 -15.03 -3.74
N SER A 65 -14.40 -14.85 -2.66
CA SER A 65 -13.00 -15.27 -2.61
C SER A 65 -12.82 -16.78 -2.81
N GLY A 66 -13.72 -17.60 -2.24
CA GLY A 66 -13.76 -19.04 -2.44
C GLY A 66 -12.42 -19.70 -2.15
N VAL A 67 -12.02 -20.61 -3.04
CA VAL A 67 -10.73 -21.31 -2.95
C VAL A 67 -9.55 -20.43 -3.39
N ALA A 68 -9.79 -19.39 -4.19
CA ALA A 68 -8.77 -18.55 -4.78
C ALA A 68 -7.67 -19.35 -5.50
N CYS A 69 -6.39 -19.22 -5.12
CA CYS A 69 -5.28 -20.03 -5.61
C CYS A 69 -4.94 -21.21 -4.69
N ASP A 70 -5.74 -21.43 -3.64
CA ASP A 70 -5.55 -22.47 -2.63
C ASP A 70 -4.17 -22.44 -1.94
N PHE A 71 -3.61 -21.24 -1.83
CA PHE A 71 -2.26 -21.05 -1.29
C PHE A 71 -2.17 -21.46 0.18
N TRP A 72 -3.27 -21.33 0.94
CA TRP A 72 -3.28 -21.75 2.34
C TRP A 72 -3.01 -23.24 2.51
N ALA A 73 -3.64 -24.07 1.67
CA ALA A 73 -3.46 -25.52 1.71
C ALA A 73 -2.17 -25.96 1.00
N HIS A 74 -1.85 -25.33 -0.14
CA HIS A 74 -0.78 -25.75 -1.06
C HIS A 74 0.22 -24.63 -1.40
N PRO A 75 0.89 -24.00 -0.40
CA PRO A 75 1.85 -22.92 -0.64
C PRO A 75 3.06 -23.38 -1.46
N GLU A 76 3.43 -24.66 -1.36
CA GLU A 76 4.60 -25.25 -2.01
C GLU A 76 4.61 -25.01 -3.52
N GLU A 77 3.46 -25.17 -4.17
CA GLU A 77 3.35 -25.01 -5.62
C GLU A 77 3.68 -23.61 -6.10
N ALA A 78 3.18 -22.60 -5.38
CA ALA A 78 3.45 -21.20 -5.72
C ALA A 78 4.91 -20.82 -5.44
N LEU A 79 5.46 -21.29 -4.32
CA LEU A 79 6.84 -21.07 -3.93
C LEU A 79 7.82 -21.77 -4.89
N ASP A 80 7.53 -22.99 -5.29
CA ASP A 80 8.33 -23.74 -6.28
C ASP A 80 8.34 -23.02 -7.64
N ARG A 81 7.19 -22.52 -8.09
CA ARG A 81 7.09 -21.71 -9.32
C ARG A 81 7.90 -20.43 -9.22
N ALA A 82 7.82 -19.71 -8.11
CA ALA A 82 8.59 -18.48 -7.90
C ALA A 82 10.10 -18.75 -7.94
N ALA A 83 10.57 -19.79 -7.25
CA ALA A 83 11.97 -20.21 -7.29
C ALA A 83 12.42 -20.64 -8.69
N ALA A 84 11.58 -21.43 -9.40
CA ALA A 84 11.89 -21.94 -10.74
C ALA A 84 12.04 -20.84 -11.80
N ILE A 85 11.33 -19.71 -11.67
CA ILE A 85 11.49 -18.55 -12.56
C ILE A 85 12.65 -17.64 -12.17
N GLY A 86 13.40 -17.98 -11.10
CA GLY A 86 14.60 -17.28 -10.67
C GLY A 86 14.34 -16.14 -9.66
N CYS A 87 13.21 -16.13 -8.98
CA CYS A 87 13.00 -15.23 -7.85
C CYS A 87 13.91 -15.61 -6.67
N ASN A 88 14.34 -14.59 -5.90
CA ASN A 88 15.03 -14.75 -4.63
C ASN A 88 14.31 -14.02 -3.48
N ALA A 89 13.09 -13.50 -3.72
CA ALA A 89 12.22 -12.94 -2.71
C ALA A 89 10.76 -13.32 -2.98
N PHE A 90 9.96 -13.41 -1.91
CA PHE A 90 8.53 -13.68 -1.97
C PHE A 90 7.79 -12.79 -0.97
N ARG A 91 6.90 -11.93 -1.45
CA ARG A 91 6.05 -11.11 -0.59
C ARG A 91 4.71 -11.79 -0.39
N LEU A 92 4.30 -11.92 0.88
CA LEU A 92 2.99 -12.42 1.29
C LEU A 92 2.40 -11.55 2.38
N SER A 93 1.09 -11.56 2.56
CA SER A 93 0.46 -10.97 3.74
C SER A 93 0.06 -12.05 4.76
N VAL A 94 0.02 -11.64 6.03
CA VAL A 94 -0.56 -12.44 7.11
C VAL A 94 -1.94 -11.89 7.43
N GLU A 95 -2.97 -12.72 7.29
CA GLU A 95 -4.35 -12.25 7.36
C GLU A 95 -4.84 -12.16 8.80
N TRP A 96 -5.10 -10.93 9.24
CA TRP A 96 -5.57 -10.67 10.60
C TRP A 96 -6.88 -11.39 10.93
N ALA A 97 -7.81 -11.49 9.97
CA ALA A 97 -9.06 -12.21 10.16
C ALA A 97 -8.86 -13.70 10.46
N ARG A 98 -7.81 -14.31 9.89
CA ARG A 98 -7.44 -15.71 10.16
C ARG A 98 -6.79 -15.85 11.53
N LEU A 99 -5.94 -14.90 11.90
CA LEU A 99 -5.20 -14.92 13.16
C LEU A 99 -6.05 -14.55 14.37
N GLU A 100 -7.07 -13.69 14.21
CA GLU A 100 -8.00 -13.30 15.27
C GLU A 100 -9.43 -13.29 14.71
N PRO A 101 -10.02 -14.49 14.47
CA PRO A 101 -11.34 -14.61 13.83
C PRO A 101 -12.48 -14.06 14.68
N GLU A 102 -12.30 -13.97 15.99
CA GLU A 102 -13.25 -13.39 16.96
C GLU A 102 -12.50 -12.46 17.94
N PRO A 103 -13.18 -11.48 18.53
CA PRO A 103 -12.53 -10.57 19.49
C PRO A 103 -11.80 -11.29 20.62
N GLY A 104 -10.47 -11.15 20.69
CA GLY A 104 -9.64 -11.74 21.73
C GLY A 104 -9.39 -13.25 21.59
N ARG A 105 -9.96 -13.90 20.59
CA ARG A 105 -9.67 -15.31 20.27
C ARG A 105 -8.61 -15.38 19.19
N PHE A 106 -7.38 -15.58 19.62
CA PHE A 106 -6.25 -15.70 18.71
C PHE A 106 -6.07 -17.16 18.27
N ASP A 107 -5.86 -17.41 16.99
CA ASP A 107 -5.62 -18.74 16.42
C ASP A 107 -4.13 -19.01 16.29
N GLU A 108 -3.59 -19.74 17.28
CA GLU A 108 -2.17 -20.10 17.31
C GLU A 108 -1.79 -21.05 16.18
N ALA A 109 -2.69 -21.96 15.77
CA ALA A 109 -2.42 -22.87 14.66
C ALA A 109 -2.29 -22.12 13.33
N ALA A 110 -3.10 -21.09 13.14
CA ALA A 110 -2.96 -20.21 11.97
C ALA A 110 -1.62 -19.45 12.00
N LEU A 111 -1.17 -19.00 13.16
CA LEU A 111 0.15 -18.35 13.29
C LEU A 111 1.29 -19.34 13.00
N GLU A 112 1.23 -20.56 13.54
CA GLU A 112 2.20 -21.63 13.24
C GLU A 112 2.25 -21.92 11.75
N ARG A 113 1.09 -21.97 11.06
CA ARG A 113 1.04 -22.18 9.62
C ARG A 113 1.74 -21.07 8.83
N TYR A 114 1.59 -19.80 9.23
CA TYR A 114 2.36 -18.71 8.61
C TYR A 114 3.86 -18.87 8.85
N VAL A 115 4.27 -19.28 10.05
CA VAL A 115 5.69 -19.59 10.34
C VAL A 115 6.22 -20.68 9.40
N GLU A 116 5.47 -21.78 9.22
CA GLU A 116 5.83 -22.85 8.28
C GLU A 116 5.99 -22.33 6.85
N ILE A 117 5.06 -21.48 6.38
CA ILE A 117 5.13 -20.88 5.03
C ILE A 117 6.40 -20.02 4.88
N LEU A 118 6.77 -19.24 5.90
CA LEU A 118 8.02 -18.45 5.88
C LEU A 118 9.26 -19.35 5.85
N GLU A 119 9.24 -20.47 6.57
CA GLU A 119 10.32 -21.47 6.54
C GLU A 119 10.40 -22.17 5.16
N MET A 120 9.25 -22.44 4.53
CA MET A 120 9.20 -22.96 3.16
C MET A 120 9.80 -21.98 2.14
N CYS A 121 9.57 -20.67 2.31
CA CYS A 121 10.22 -19.62 1.49
C CYS A 121 11.74 -19.70 1.65
N ALA A 122 12.24 -19.69 2.88
CA ALA A 122 13.68 -19.73 3.19
C ALA A 122 14.33 -21.01 2.64
N GLY A 123 13.66 -22.18 2.77
CA GLY A 123 14.13 -23.46 2.25
C GLY A 123 14.28 -23.49 0.72
N ARG A 124 13.66 -22.54 0.01
CA ARG A 124 13.75 -22.38 -1.45
C ARG A 124 14.66 -21.22 -1.90
N GLY A 125 15.36 -20.60 -0.96
CA GLY A 125 16.18 -19.42 -1.24
C GLY A 125 15.37 -18.15 -1.56
N LEU A 126 14.09 -18.13 -1.17
CA LEU A 126 13.20 -16.97 -1.29
C LEU A 126 13.23 -16.17 0.00
N GLU A 127 13.75 -14.94 -0.01
CA GLU A 127 13.68 -14.03 1.14
C GLU A 127 12.22 -13.62 1.40
N PRO A 128 11.64 -13.91 2.59
CA PRO A 128 10.27 -13.51 2.87
C PRO A 128 10.14 -12.00 3.09
N ILE A 129 9.12 -11.39 2.50
CA ILE A 129 8.68 -10.02 2.79
C ILE A 129 7.26 -10.11 3.35
N VAL A 130 7.08 -9.77 4.62
CA VAL A 130 5.78 -9.92 5.30
C VAL A 130 5.00 -8.63 5.26
N THR A 131 3.78 -8.68 4.72
CA THR A 131 2.81 -7.60 4.78
C THR A 131 1.83 -7.86 5.92
N LEU A 132 1.68 -6.90 6.85
CA LEU A 132 0.86 -7.06 8.05
C LEU A 132 -0.60 -6.65 7.85
N HIS A 133 -0.89 -5.79 6.87
CA HIS A 133 -2.24 -5.42 6.46
C HIS A 133 -2.27 -5.17 4.95
N HIS A 134 -3.07 -5.98 4.24
CA HIS A 134 -3.26 -5.85 2.79
C HIS A 134 -4.76 -5.71 2.46
N PHE A 135 -5.32 -4.52 2.75
CA PHE A 135 -6.71 -4.11 2.55
C PHE A 135 -7.73 -4.81 3.44
N THR A 136 -7.35 -5.85 4.19
CA THR A 136 -8.26 -6.70 4.95
C THR A 136 -8.01 -6.60 6.44
N HIS A 137 -9.09 -6.67 7.21
CA HIS A 137 -9.09 -6.81 8.66
C HIS A 137 -10.31 -7.63 9.09
N PRO A 138 -10.33 -8.20 10.31
CA PRO A 138 -11.45 -9.01 10.77
C PRO A 138 -12.80 -8.26 10.67
N TYR A 139 -13.82 -8.94 10.18
CA TYR A 139 -15.17 -8.36 10.02
C TYR A 139 -15.76 -7.83 11.34
N TRP A 140 -15.46 -8.48 12.47
CA TRP A 140 -15.92 -8.05 13.79
C TRP A 140 -15.37 -6.68 14.21
N LEU A 141 -14.29 -6.20 13.63
CA LEU A 141 -13.81 -4.82 13.79
C LEU A 141 -14.72 -3.80 13.10
N GLY A 142 -15.58 -4.26 12.17
CA GLY A 142 -16.49 -3.43 11.38
C GLY A 142 -15.81 -2.78 10.18
N GLU A 143 -16.58 -2.55 9.12
CA GLU A 143 -16.06 -2.01 7.84
C GLU A 143 -15.43 -0.61 7.98
N GLU A 144 -15.89 0.18 8.96
CA GLU A 144 -15.37 1.53 9.27
C GLU A 144 -14.26 1.51 10.35
N PHE A 145 -13.58 0.38 10.52
CA PHE A 145 -12.55 0.22 11.57
C PHE A 145 -11.52 1.35 11.54
N TRP A 146 -10.98 1.68 10.37
CA TRP A 146 -9.94 2.69 10.22
C TRP A 146 -10.39 4.13 10.49
N LEU A 147 -11.69 4.40 10.57
CA LEU A 147 -12.21 5.70 11.00
C LEU A 147 -12.15 5.88 12.52
N ARG A 148 -12.05 4.81 13.29
CA ARG A 148 -12.07 4.87 14.75
C ARG A 148 -10.73 5.35 15.31
N PRO A 149 -10.72 6.29 16.28
CA PRO A 149 -9.48 6.81 16.85
C PRO A 149 -8.58 5.75 17.51
N GLY A 150 -9.17 4.64 17.97
CA GLY A 150 -8.43 3.50 18.58
C GLY A 150 -7.87 2.49 17.60
N SER A 151 -8.09 2.64 16.29
CA SER A 151 -7.62 1.68 15.27
C SER A 151 -6.10 1.56 15.20
N PRO A 152 -5.29 2.64 15.31
CA PRO A 152 -3.84 2.51 15.31
C PRO A 152 -3.31 1.66 16.46
N ASP A 153 -3.80 1.91 17.68
CA ASP A 153 -3.38 1.15 18.87
C ASP A 153 -3.83 -0.32 18.80
N ARG A 154 -4.99 -0.58 18.19
CA ARG A 154 -5.46 -1.96 18.00
C ARG A 154 -4.57 -2.71 17.00
N PHE A 155 -4.19 -2.06 15.89
CA PHE A 155 -3.26 -2.64 14.94
C PHE A 155 -1.85 -2.83 15.55
N ALA A 156 -1.35 -1.86 16.29
CA ALA A 156 -0.07 -1.97 16.99
C ALA A 156 -0.02 -3.18 17.94
N ARG A 157 -1.09 -3.43 18.72
CA ARG A 157 -1.20 -4.63 19.57
C ARG A 157 -1.21 -5.93 18.77
N HIS A 158 -1.88 -5.94 17.60
CA HIS A 158 -1.83 -7.09 16.70
C HIS A 158 -0.40 -7.36 16.23
N VAL A 159 0.32 -6.33 15.76
CA VAL A 159 1.73 -6.45 15.35
C VAL A 159 2.62 -6.94 16.50
N GLN A 160 2.46 -6.38 17.68
CA GLN A 160 3.20 -6.80 18.88
C GLN A 160 2.98 -8.29 19.22
N ARG A 161 1.77 -8.81 18.99
CA ARG A 161 1.45 -10.22 19.18
C ARG A 161 2.14 -11.14 18.18
N LEU A 162 2.26 -10.71 16.92
CA LEU A 162 2.83 -11.52 15.84
C LEU A 162 4.36 -11.54 15.82
N LEU A 163 4.97 -10.42 16.21
CA LEU A 163 6.39 -10.18 16.03
C LEU A 163 7.29 -11.30 16.59
N PRO A 164 7.08 -11.84 17.80
CA PRO A 164 7.94 -12.88 18.35
C PRO A 164 8.01 -14.15 17.51
N ALA A 165 6.92 -14.51 16.83
CA ALA A 165 6.86 -15.71 16.00
C ALA A 165 7.44 -15.47 14.60
N LEU A 166 7.17 -14.30 14.00
CA LEU A 166 7.52 -14.04 12.61
C LEU A 166 8.93 -13.43 12.45
N ALA A 167 9.40 -12.60 13.39
CA ALA A 167 10.69 -11.91 13.30
C ALA A 167 11.91 -12.83 13.11
N PRO A 168 11.96 -14.04 13.68
CA PRO A 168 13.06 -14.97 13.40
C PRO A 168 13.16 -15.42 11.94
N ARG A 169 12.07 -15.27 11.14
CA ARG A 169 11.95 -15.80 9.78
C ARG A 169 11.93 -14.72 8.70
N CYS A 170 11.72 -13.46 9.04
CA CYS A 170 11.77 -12.37 8.07
C CYS A 170 12.43 -11.12 8.65
N ARG A 171 12.99 -10.30 7.78
CA ARG A 171 13.61 -9.02 8.15
C ARG A 171 13.04 -7.85 7.36
N ARG A 172 12.15 -8.12 6.41
CA ARG A 172 11.53 -7.12 5.55
C ARG A 172 10.02 -7.09 5.80
N TRP A 173 9.53 -5.92 6.20
CA TRP A 173 8.17 -5.73 6.64
C TRP A 173 7.48 -4.63 5.84
N VAL A 174 6.28 -4.94 5.39
CA VAL A 174 5.33 -3.95 4.91
C VAL A 174 4.20 -3.89 5.94
N THR A 175 4.13 -2.83 6.71
CA THR A 175 3.10 -2.72 7.77
C THR A 175 1.72 -2.57 7.17
N LEU A 176 1.59 -1.68 6.18
CA LEU A 176 0.35 -1.39 5.47
C LEU A 176 0.61 -1.36 3.96
N ASN A 177 -0.17 -2.13 3.22
CA ASN A 177 -0.19 -2.02 1.77
C ASN A 177 -1.08 -0.86 1.34
N GLU A 178 -0.51 0.06 0.59
CA GLU A 178 -1.20 1.16 -0.10
C GLU A 178 -2.26 1.88 0.76
N PRO A 179 -1.86 2.53 1.87
CA PRO A 179 -2.80 3.28 2.70
C PRO A 179 -3.56 4.38 1.92
N ASN A 180 -2.94 4.92 0.87
CA ASN A 180 -3.57 5.85 -0.06
C ASN A 180 -4.73 5.20 -0.84
N ILE A 181 -4.62 3.94 -1.23
CA ILE A 181 -5.68 3.20 -1.91
C ILE A 181 -6.79 2.81 -0.93
N VAL A 182 -6.44 2.40 0.29
CA VAL A 182 -7.46 2.15 1.34
C VAL A 182 -8.33 3.39 1.54
N MET A 183 -7.72 4.55 1.66
CA MET A 183 -8.41 5.83 1.80
C MET A 183 -9.23 6.17 0.55
N LEU A 184 -8.61 6.13 -0.62
CA LEU A 184 -9.24 6.54 -1.88
C LEU A 184 -10.42 5.65 -2.25
N MET A 185 -10.19 4.32 -2.31
CA MET A 185 -11.19 3.36 -2.78
C MET A 185 -12.31 3.15 -1.76
N GLY A 186 -12.00 3.19 -0.47
CA GLY A 186 -12.99 2.98 0.58
C GLY A 186 -13.85 4.20 0.89
N TRP A 187 -13.30 5.43 0.78
CA TRP A 187 -13.90 6.62 1.33
C TRP A 187 -14.17 7.74 0.32
N VAL A 188 -13.53 7.72 -0.84
CA VAL A 188 -13.73 8.72 -1.89
C VAL A 188 -14.47 8.13 -3.09
N GLU A 189 -14.01 7.00 -3.62
CA GLU A 189 -14.63 6.33 -4.78
C GLU A 189 -15.74 5.37 -4.38
N GLY A 190 -15.65 4.75 -3.21
CA GLY A 190 -16.61 3.77 -2.72
C GLY A 190 -16.56 2.44 -3.47
N ALA A 191 -15.38 2.08 -4.01
CA ALA A 191 -15.14 0.83 -4.72
C ALA A 191 -14.69 -0.32 -3.82
N HIS A 192 -14.19 -0.01 -2.61
CA HIS A 192 -13.84 -0.97 -1.56
C HIS A 192 -14.71 -0.76 -0.31
N PRO A 193 -14.81 -1.74 0.61
CA PRO A 193 -15.41 -1.50 1.93
C PRO A 193 -14.74 -0.30 2.65
N PRO A 194 -15.52 0.57 3.32
CA PRO A 194 -16.95 0.52 3.59
C PRO A 194 -17.86 1.06 2.47
N GLY A 195 -17.32 1.48 1.33
CA GLY A 195 -18.10 1.95 0.19
C GLY A 195 -18.60 3.38 0.30
N ARG A 196 -17.93 4.20 1.10
CA ARG A 196 -18.23 5.64 1.23
C ARG A 196 -17.82 6.38 -0.03
N ARG A 197 -18.61 7.37 -0.42
CA ARG A 197 -18.33 8.18 -1.61
C ARG A 197 -18.19 9.65 -1.24
N LEU A 198 -17.14 10.29 -1.76
CA LEU A 198 -16.83 11.70 -1.53
C LEU A 198 -16.77 12.10 -0.03
N ALA A 199 -16.46 11.14 0.85
CA ALA A 199 -16.36 11.34 2.29
C ALA A 199 -14.96 11.87 2.67
N PHE A 200 -14.56 13.02 2.13
CA PHE A 200 -13.20 13.55 2.23
C PHE A 200 -12.74 13.77 3.69
N SER A 201 -13.62 14.26 4.57
CA SER A 201 -13.29 14.43 5.98
C SER A 201 -12.93 13.11 6.65
N ASP A 202 -13.73 12.08 6.41
CA ASP A 202 -13.51 10.74 6.95
C ASP A 202 -12.25 10.12 6.31
N ALA A 203 -12.04 10.35 5.01
CA ALA A 203 -10.85 9.90 4.28
C ALA A 203 -9.56 10.43 4.92
N PHE A 204 -9.50 11.70 5.31
CA PHE A 204 -8.33 12.25 6.01
C PHE A 204 -8.16 11.67 7.41
N CYS A 205 -9.25 11.44 8.15
CA CYS A 205 -9.18 10.78 9.46
C CYS A 205 -8.66 9.34 9.32
N VAL A 206 -9.13 8.62 8.30
CA VAL A 206 -8.66 7.25 7.98
C VAL A 206 -7.18 7.26 7.61
N LEU A 207 -6.75 8.20 6.78
CA LEU A 207 -5.33 8.33 6.41
C LEU A 207 -4.44 8.60 7.62
N ASP A 208 -4.86 9.51 8.52
CA ASP A 208 -4.15 9.79 9.76
C ASP A 208 -4.02 8.54 10.64
N ASN A 209 -5.11 7.79 10.80
CA ASN A 209 -5.10 6.56 11.57
C ASN A 209 -4.21 5.47 10.93
N LEU A 210 -4.25 5.31 9.60
CA LEU A 210 -3.40 4.36 8.88
C LEU A 210 -1.91 4.71 9.03
N LEU A 211 -1.52 5.96 8.79
CA LEU A 211 -0.13 6.37 8.91
C LEU A 211 0.36 6.34 10.36
N THR A 212 -0.50 6.68 11.33
CA THR A 212 -0.20 6.50 12.76
C THR A 212 0.00 5.03 13.11
N ALA A 213 -0.85 4.14 12.59
CA ALA A 213 -0.71 2.69 12.78
C ALA A 213 0.62 2.17 12.21
N HIS A 214 1.02 2.67 11.03
CA HIS A 214 2.35 2.37 10.49
C HIS A 214 3.46 2.81 11.45
N ALA A 215 3.44 4.07 11.91
CA ALA A 215 4.49 4.61 12.77
C ALA A 215 4.63 3.80 14.07
N LEU A 216 3.52 3.47 14.72
CA LEU A 216 3.51 2.62 15.92
C LEU A 216 4.00 1.20 15.64
N ALA A 217 3.58 0.60 14.54
CA ALA A 217 4.03 -0.75 14.14
C ALA A 217 5.53 -0.76 13.80
N ALA A 218 6.03 0.26 13.12
CA ALA A 218 7.44 0.39 12.78
C ALA A 218 8.32 0.49 14.03
N GLU A 219 7.93 1.29 15.04
CA GLU A 219 8.62 1.35 16.33
C GLU A 219 8.68 -0.04 16.99
N ILE A 220 7.55 -0.72 17.10
CA ILE A 220 7.48 -2.08 17.68
C ILE A 220 8.41 -3.06 16.97
N ILE A 221 8.42 -3.03 15.63
CA ILE A 221 9.26 -3.94 14.83
C ILE A 221 10.74 -3.59 14.99
N MET A 222 11.11 -2.31 14.91
CA MET A 222 12.51 -1.89 15.01
C MET A 222 13.09 -2.10 16.41
N ASP A 223 12.27 -1.92 17.46
CA ASP A 223 12.66 -2.25 18.84
C ASP A 223 12.86 -3.76 19.04
N GLY A 224 11.93 -4.57 18.56
CA GLY A 224 11.98 -6.02 18.70
C GLY A 224 12.95 -6.71 17.75
N GLN A 225 13.31 -6.07 16.65
CA GLN A 225 14.20 -6.61 15.61
C GLN A 225 15.13 -5.52 15.05
N PRO A 226 16.22 -5.17 15.73
CA PRO A 226 17.18 -4.19 15.25
C PRO A 226 17.70 -4.53 13.84
N GLY A 227 17.68 -3.54 12.95
CA GLY A 227 18.09 -3.69 11.55
C GLY A 227 17.00 -4.31 10.64
N ALA A 228 15.76 -4.43 11.10
CA ALA A 228 14.64 -4.72 10.22
C ALA A 228 14.43 -3.61 9.17
N ALA A 229 14.09 -3.99 7.94
CA ALA A 229 13.62 -3.05 6.93
C ALA A 229 12.10 -2.95 7.00
N VAL A 230 11.59 -1.79 7.40
CA VAL A 230 10.16 -1.57 7.62
C VAL A 230 9.67 -0.47 6.69
N THR A 231 8.55 -0.70 6.02
CA THR A 231 7.90 0.27 5.14
C THR A 231 6.38 0.20 5.21
N ALA A 232 5.71 1.29 4.83
CA ALA A 232 4.38 1.25 4.23
C ALA A 232 4.56 1.58 2.75
N ASN A 233 4.17 0.67 1.85
CA ASN A 233 4.27 0.95 0.44
C ASN A 233 3.04 1.75 -0.03
N THR A 234 3.26 2.70 -0.93
CA THR A 234 2.21 3.51 -1.53
C THR A 234 1.99 3.12 -2.98
N SER A 235 0.75 3.21 -3.47
CA SER A 235 0.49 3.14 -4.90
C SER A 235 0.97 4.42 -5.56
N SER A 236 1.90 4.30 -6.50
CA SER A 236 2.49 5.42 -7.18
C SER A 236 1.51 6.13 -8.11
N SER A 237 1.55 7.45 -8.10
CA SER A 237 0.78 8.32 -8.98
C SER A 237 1.57 9.57 -9.37
N SER A 238 1.04 10.36 -10.29
CA SER A 238 1.61 11.66 -10.61
C SER A 238 1.10 12.79 -9.71
N ILE A 239 0.37 12.46 -8.64
CA ILE A 239 -0.28 13.41 -7.72
C ILE A 239 0.43 13.37 -6.38
N TYR A 240 1.12 14.44 -6.03
CA TYR A 240 1.93 14.54 -4.82
C TYR A 240 1.13 14.18 -3.54
N GLU A 241 -0.07 14.71 -3.39
CA GLU A 241 -0.92 14.51 -2.23
C GLU A 241 -1.44 13.08 -2.06
N HIS A 242 -1.51 12.34 -3.16
CA HIS A 242 -2.00 10.97 -3.14
C HIS A 242 -0.90 9.95 -2.83
N ASP A 243 0.34 10.27 -3.14
CA ASP A 243 1.47 9.35 -3.16
C ASP A 243 2.62 9.87 -2.27
N ARG A 244 3.41 10.77 -2.79
CA ARG A 244 4.67 11.20 -2.18
C ARG A 244 4.52 11.87 -0.84
N MET A 245 3.46 12.63 -0.64
CA MET A 245 3.18 13.33 0.62
C MET A 245 3.15 12.37 1.82
N LEU A 246 2.62 11.16 1.64
CA LEU A 246 2.57 10.15 2.70
C LEU A 246 3.97 9.76 3.16
N THR A 247 4.85 9.50 2.21
CA THR A 247 6.26 9.19 2.50
C THR A 247 6.96 10.38 3.17
N ASP A 248 6.74 11.60 2.68
CA ASP A 248 7.34 12.81 3.26
C ASP A 248 6.86 13.06 4.70
N LEU A 249 5.59 12.75 5.02
CA LEU A 249 5.09 12.81 6.40
C LEU A 249 5.77 11.78 7.32
N LEU A 250 5.96 10.56 6.85
CA LEU A 250 6.62 9.50 7.62
C LEU A 250 8.12 9.76 7.83
N LEU A 251 8.73 10.58 6.99
CA LEU A 251 10.15 10.94 7.06
C LEU A 251 10.42 12.24 7.84
N LEU A 252 9.42 12.91 8.43
CA LEU A 252 9.60 14.18 9.13
C LEU A 252 10.67 14.13 10.23
N GLY A 253 10.67 13.08 11.05
CA GLY A 253 11.65 12.89 12.11
C GLY A 253 13.06 12.79 11.57
N SER A 254 13.30 11.93 10.57
CA SER A 254 14.61 11.75 9.94
C SER A 254 15.06 12.95 9.12
N ALA A 255 14.13 13.77 8.63
CA ALA A 255 14.42 15.03 7.94
C ALA A 255 14.70 16.19 8.91
N GLY A 256 14.53 15.99 10.23
CA GLY A 256 14.71 17.03 11.25
C GLY A 256 13.73 18.21 11.11
N VAL A 257 12.53 17.97 10.58
CA VAL A 257 11.53 18.99 10.31
C VAL A 257 10.67 19.19 11.57
N PRO A 258 10.71 20.36 12.24
CA PRO A 258 9.82 20.61 13.36
C PRO A 258 8.38 20.81 12.90
N ALA A 259 7.41 20.50 13.77
CA ALA A 259 5.98 20.66 13.47
C ALA A 259 5.60 22.06 12.98
N SER A 260 6.28 23.10 13.46
CA SER A 260 6.08 24.51 13.02
C SER A 260 6.40 24.75 11.55
N ASP A 261 7.25 23.94 10.96
CA ASP A 261 7.75 24.11 9.60
C ASP A 261 7.08 23.16 8.60
N LEU A 262 6.14 22.33 9.05
CA LEU A 262 5.50 21.29 8.27
C LEU A 262 4.88 21.83 6.97
N ASP A 263 4.08 22.87 7.04
CA ASP A 263 3.42 23.43 5.86
C ASP A 263 4.43 23.93 4.80
N ARG A 264 5.51 24.57 5.24
CA ARG A 264 6.59 25.01 4.35
C ARG A 264 7.32 23.82 3.74
N TYR A 265 7.63 22.81 4.55
CA TYR A 265 8.29 21.59 4.09
C TYR A 265 7.44 20.88 3.02
N ILE A 266 6.16 20.70 3.25
CA ILE A 266 5.24 20.05 2.28
C ILE A 266 5.16 20.85 0.98
N ASP A 267 5.13 22.19 1.02
CA ASP A 267 5.13 23.03 -0.19
C ASP A 267 6.44 22.87 -0.98
N GLU A 268 7.59 22.83 -0.32
CA GLU A 268 8.90 22.63 -0.94
C GLU A 268 8.97 21.24 -1.59
N ARG A 269 8.50 20.20 -0.89
CA ARG A 269 8.46 18.80 -1.42
C ARG A 269 7.53 18.69 -2.62
N ARG A 270 6.36 19.31 -2.57
CA ARG A 270 5.42 19.37 -3.71
C ARG A 270 6.05 20.05 -4.93
N ALA A 271 6.72 21.18 -4.72
CA ALA A 271 7.39 21.90 -5.80
C ALA A 271 8.49 21.06 -6.47
N LEU A 272 9.27 20.30 -5.67
CA LEU A 272 10.28 19.36 -6.19
C LEU A 272 9.64 18.23 -6.99
N HIS A 273 8.54 17.66 -6.49
CA HIS A 273 7.78 16.63 -7.19
C HIS A 273 7.25 17.13 -8.53
N ASP A 274 6.61 18.31 -8.55
CA ASP A 274 6.03 18.89 -9.76
C ASP A 274 7.10 19.25 -10.80
N ALA A 275 8.29 19.64 -10.36
CA ALA A 275 9.43 19.89 -11.22
C ALA A 275 10.00 18.59 -11.82
N ALA A 276 10.03 17.50 -11.04
CA ALA A 276 10.49 16.19 -11.50
C ALA A 276 9.49 15.49 -12.43
N PHE A 277 8.19 15.73 -12.21
CA PHE A 277 7.08 15.15 -12.99
C PHE A 277 6.18 16.27 -13.54
N PRO A 278 6.63 17.04 -14.54
CA PRO A 278 5.82 18.13 -15.09
C PRO A 278 4.55 17.57 -15.74
N PRO A 279 3.39 18.24 -15.54
CA PRO A 279 2.13 17.79 -16.15
C PRO A 279 2.22 17.82 -17.68
N GLN A 280 1.79 16.73 -18.28
CA GLN A 280 1.90 16.53 -19.74
C GLN A 280 0.79 17.25 -20.54
N HIS A 281 -0.32 17.58 -19.88
CA HIS A 281 -1.48 18.24 -20.47
C HIS A 281 -2.35 18.97 -19.45
N ALA A 282 -3.21 19.88 -19.96
CA ALA A 282 -4.06 20.75 -19.11
C ALA A 282 -4.98 19.99 -18.16
N GLY A 283 -5.44 18.78 -18.51
CA GLY A 283 -6.27 17.95 -17.64
C GLY A 283 -5.53 17.45 -16.40
N GLU A 284 -4.29 16.99 -16.56
CA GLU A 284 -3.42 16.58 -15.47
C GLU A 284 -3.10 17.76 -14.54
N PHE A 285 -2.77 18.91 -15.11
CA PHE A 285 -2.56 20.13 -14.35
C PHE A 285 -3.77 20.53 -13.50
N ALA A 286 -4.99 20.42 -14.07
CA ALA A 286 -6.22 20.71 -13.34
C ALA A 286 -6.45 19.77 -12.17
N VAL A 287 -6.17 18.46 -12.34
CA VAL A 287 -6.30 17.43 -11.31
C VAL A 287 -5.30 17.66 -10.19
N ARG A 288 -4.03 17.91 -10.50
CA ARG A 288 -3.00 18.21 -9.49
C ARG A 288 -3.38 19.43 -8.67
N ARG A 289 -3.84 20.50 -9.32
CA ARG A 289 -4.34 21.70 -8.64
C ARG A 289 -5.54 21.42 -7.74
N PHE A 290 -6.43 20.55 -8.15
CA PHE A 290 -7.57 20.12 -7.33
C PHE A 290 -7.08 19.42 -6.07
N PHE A 291 -6.19 18.43 -6.18
CA PHE A 291 -5.64 17.74 -5.00
C PHE A 291 -4.80 18.67 -4.12
N ALA A 292 -3.97 19.53 -4.69
CA ALA A 292 -3.24 20.55 -3.93
C ALA A 292 -4.17 21.50 -3.15
N ALA A 293 -5.31 21.84 -3.72
CA ALA A 293 -6.31 22.67 -3.04
C ALA A 293 -7.06 21.92 -1.93
N LEU A 294 -7.14 20.61 -1.99
CA LEU A 294 -7.67 19.74 -0.95
C LEU A 294 -6.60 19.25 0.04
N SER A 295 -5.34 19.58 -0.18
CA SER A 295 -4.27 19.18 0.73
C SER A 295 -4.52 19.73 2.13
N PRO A 296 -4.42 18.89 3.16
CA PRO A 296 -4.54 19.34 4.54
C PRO A 296 -3.33 20.19 4.99
N TYR A 297 -2.23 20.14 4.25
CA TYR A 297 -0.98 20.83 4.53
C TYR A 297 -0.57 21.78 3.39
N GLY A 298 0.30 22.71 3.74
CA GLY A 298 0.87 23.69 2.83
C GLY A 298 0.40 25.12 3.11
N THR A 299 1.19 26.08 2.66
CA THR A 299 0.85 27.51 2.77
C THR A 299 -0.15 27.89 1.68
N ASP A 300 -0.89 28.98 1.86
CA ASP A 300 -1.88 29.48 0.89
C ASP A 300 -1.27 30.04 -0.42
N ARG A 301 0.03 29.92 -0.62
CA ARG A 301 0.73 30.49 -1.77
C ARG A 301 0.38 29.74 -3.05
N GLY A 302 -0.45 30.33 -3.90
CA GLY A 302 -0.65 29.92 -5.28
C GLY A 302 -1.98 29.21 -5.60
N ALA A 303 -2.84 28.93 -4.65
CA ALA A 303 -4.18 28.44 -4.95
C ALA A 303 -5.12 29.65 -5.21
N GLY A 304 -5.01 30.27 -6.39
CA GLY A 304 -6.03 31.22 -6.87
C GLY A 304 -7.37 30.50 -6.92
N GLY A 305 -8.29 30.85 -6.05
CA GLY A 305 -9.62 30.27 -6.00
C GLY A 305 -10.55 31.15 -5.18
N GLY A 306 -11.77 31.30 -5.64
CA GLY A 306 -12.78 32.08 -4.94
C GLY A 306 -13.17 31.51 -3.56
N PRO A 307 -14.19 32.06 -2.90
CA PRO A 307 -14.59 31.70 -1.54
C PRO A 307 -14.86 30.20 -1.33
N ALA A 308 -15.35 29.49 -2.35
CA ALA A 308 -15.60 28.05 -2.28
C ALA A 308 -14.31 27.21 -2.08
N TRP A 309 -13.21 27.60 -2.72
CA TRP A 309 -11.92 26.95 -2.54
C TRP A 309 -11.33 27.24 -1.15
N ALA A 310 -11.53 28.44 -0.63
CA ALA A 310 -11.12 28.79 0.72
C ALA A 310 -11.86 27.94 1.78
N GLN A 311 -13.17 27.70 1.57
CA GLN A 311 -13.97 26.84 2.44
C GLN A 311 -13.51 25.38 2.39
N LEU A 312 -13.25 24.83 1.19
CA LEU A 312 -12.74 23.46 1.03
C LEU A 312 -11.38 23.27 1.72
N ARG A 313 -10.45 24.21 1.53
CA ARG A 313 -9.15 24.19 2.23
C ARG A 313 -9.30 24.28 3.74
N SER A 314 -10.15 25.18 4.23
CA SER A 314 -10.43 25.29 5.66
C SER A 314 -11.01 23.99 6.24
N ALA A 315 -11.86 23.29 5.48
CA ALA A 315 -12.36 21.98 5.87
C ALA A 315 -11.25 20.92 5.88
N ALA A 316 -10.44 20.82 4.84
CA ALA A 316 -9.31 19.90 4.78
C ALA A 316 -8.32 20.10 5.94
N ARG A 317 -7.97 21.35 6.26
CA ARG A 317 -7.08 21.67 7.37
C ARG A 317 -7.64 21.32 8.75
N ARG A 318 -8.96 21.38 8.95
CA ARG A 318 -9.57 20.94 10.21
C ARG A 318 -9.43 19.43 10.43
N HIS A 319 -9.29 18.68 9.34
CA HIS A 319 -9.11 17.22 9.34
C HIS A 319 -7.71 16.79 8.91
N ALA A 320 -6.73 17.73 9.01
CA ALA A 320 -5.33 17.41 8.71
C ALA A 320 -4.87 16.23 9.58
N PRO A 321 -4.18 15.23 9.00
CA PRO A 321 -3.56 14.15 9.73
C PRO A 321 -2.52 14.68 10.74
N ARG A 322 -2.93 14.92 11.97
CA ARG A 322 -2.06 15.48 13.02
C ARG A 322 -1.43 14.42 13.89
N ARG A 323 -2.16 13.36 14.16
CA ARG A 323 -1.71 12.31 15.04
C ARG A 323 -0.47 11.61 14.48
N VAL A 324 -0.42 11.36 13.17
CA VAL A 324 0.78 10.80 12.52
C VAL A 324 1.98 11.73 12.70
N VAL A 325 1.81 13.03 12.51
CA VAL A 325 2.90 14.02 12.68
C VAL A 325 3.45 13.96 14.10
N ASP A 326 2.56 14.04 15.11
CA ASP A 326 2.95 13.97 16.52
C ASP A 326 3.64 12.63 16.84
N THR A 327 3.13 11.52 16.29
CA THR A 327 3.70 10.18 16.51
C THR A 327 5.09 10.05 15.90
N VAL A 328 5.26 10.49 14.65
CA VAL A 328 6.57 10.39 13.95
C VAL A 328 7.62 11.30 14.58
N LEU A 329 7.22 12.49 15.06
CA LEU A 329 8.15 13.41 15.73
C LEU A 329 8.50 12.96 17.16
N ALA A 330 7.64 12.15 17.80
CA ALA A 330 7.90 11.56 19.12
C ALA A 330 8.63 10.20 19.05
N ALA A 331 8.80 9.63 17.85
CA ALA A 331 9.41 8.32 17.64
C ALA A 331 10.86 8.27 18.17
N THR A 332 11.23 7.17 18.81
CA THR A 332 12.58 6.97 19.35
C THR A 332 13.59 6.62 18.26
N HIS A 333 13.11 6.01 17.18
CA HIS A 333 13.89 5.78 15.98
C HIS A 333 13.79 6.98 15.04
N GLU A 334 14.91 7.62 14.75
CA GLU A 334 15.00 8.78 13.85
C GLU A 334 14.44 8.50 12.43
N ARG A 335 14.13 7.24 12.13
CA ARG A 335 13.64 6.77 10.84
C ARG A 335 12.25 6.18 11.00
N GLY A 336 11.22 6.94 10.72
CA GLY A 336 9.85 6.44 10.60
C GLY A 336 9.65 5.41 9.48
N LEU A 337 10.65 5.25 8.60
CA LEU A 337 10.73 4.24 7.56
C LEU A 337 12.13 3.62 7.58
N GLY A 338 12.22 2.29 7.69
CA GLY A 338 13.46 1.53 7.48
C GLY A 338 13.77 1.32 5.99
N ALA A 339 12.78 1.49 5.13
CA ALA A 339 12.86 1.41 3.68
C ALA A 339 11.75 2.26 3.05
N VAL A 340 11.90 2.66 1.79
CA VAL A 340 10.83 3.30 1.00
C VAL A 340 10.26 2.25 0.06
N GLY A 341 8.95 1.98 0.21
CA GLY A 341 8.20 1.08 -0.66
C GLY A 341 7.20 1.85 -1.51
N PHE A 342 7.07 1.47 -2.77
CA PHE A 342 6.01 1.95 -3.64
C PHE A 342 5.62 0.86 -4.63
N ASP A 343 4.34 0.79 -4.94
CA ASP A 343 3.81 -0.08 -5.97
C ASP A 343 3.71 0.71 -7.27
N TRP A 344 4.48 0.30 -8.26
CA TRP A 344 4.47 0.87 -9.58
C TRP A 344 3.65 -0.02 -10.50
N TYR A 345 2.48 0.46 -10.86
CA TYR A 345 1.69 -0.12 -11.93
C TYR A 345 2.01 0.62 -13.23
N ASP A 346 1.81 -0.04 -14.35
CA ASP A 346 2.04 0.55 -15.66
C ASP A 346 1.55 2.01 -15.68
N PRO A 347 2.35 2.96 -16.18
CA PRO A 347 2.01 4.38 -16.27
C PRO A 347 0.71 4.68 -17.04
N VAL A 348 0.02 3.67 -17.52
CA VAL A 348 -1.28 3.75 -18.21
C VAL A 348 -2.48 3.73 -17.27
N ALA A 349 -2.39 4.09 -16.02
CA ALA A 349 -3.59 4.33 -15.25
C ALA A 349 -4.35 5.53 -15.84
N SER A 350 -5.24 5.25 -16.79
CA SER A 350 -6.20 6.25 -17.27
C SER A 350 -7.30 6.41 -16.25
N HIS A 351 -7.20 7.42 -15.41
CA HIS A 351 -8.28 7.76 -14.50
C HIS A 351 -9.35 8.56 -15.24
N ALA A 352 -10.55 8.00 -15.32
CA ALA A 352 -11.72 8.70 -15.84
C ALA A 352 -12.47 9.35 -14.69
N LEU A 353 -12.30 10.65 -14.48
CA LEU A 353 -13.16 11.41 -13.59
C LEU A 353 -14.46 11.75 -14.36
N ARG A 354 -15.59 11.21 -13.94
CA ARG A 354 -16.89 11.63 -14.45
C ARG A 354 -17.31 12.90 -13.71
N VAL A 355 -17.14 14.04 -14.37
CA VAL A 355 -17.71 15.30 -13.90
C VAL A 355 -19.16 15.37 -14.39
N PRO A 356 -20.14 15.56 -13.47
CA PRO A 356 -21.54 15.73 -13.88
C PRO A 356 -21.69 16.83 -14.93
N GLY A 357 -22.38 16.53 -16.03
CA GLY A 357 -22.63 17.49 -17.12
C GLY A 357 -21.55 17.61 -18.20
N ARG A 358 -20.42 16.90 -18.10
CA ARG A 358 -19.39 16.85 -19.14
C ARG A 358 -18.99 15.41 -19.47
N ARG A 359 -18.91 15.08 -20.76
CA ARG A 359 -18.31 13.83 -21.24
C ARG A 359 -16.77 13.98 -21.25
N LEU A 360 -16.14 13.94 -20.08
CA LEU A 360 -14.68 13.77 -20.01
C LEU A 360 -14.38 12.27 -20.12
N ARG A 361 -13.84 11.86 -21.24
CA ARG A 361 -13.50 10.44 -21.48
C ARG A 361 -12.21 10.01 -20.82
N THR A 362 -11.28 10.94 -20.55
CA THR A 362 -9.97 10.64 -19.94
C THR A 362 -9.40 11.93 -19.39
N ILE A 363 -8.91 11.93 -18.14
CA ILE A 363 -8.28 13.11 -17.52
C ILE A 363 -6.79 13.13 -17.83
N TRP A 364 -6.14 11.96 -17.87
CA TRP A 364 -4.78 11.80 -18.36
C TRP A 364 -4.60 10.44 -19.03
N LYS A 365 -3.65 10.37 -19.91
CA LYS A 365 -3.23 9.18 -20.62
C LYS A 365 -1.72 9.06 -20.45
N SER A 366 -1.22 7.91 -20.11
CA SER A 366 0.20 7.63 -20.17
C SER A 366 0.71 7.77 -21.60
N THR A 367 1.90 8.33 -21.75
CA THR A 367 2.54 8.55 -23.04
C THR A 367 3.55 7.47 -23.41
N ILE A 368 3.53 6.31 -22.76
CA ILE A 368 4.32 5.19 -23.27
C ILE A 368 3.55 4.62 -24.46
N PRO A 369 4.08 4.71 -25.68
CA PRO A 369 3.49 4.03 -26.83
C PRO A 369 3.53 2.54 -26.55
N THR A 370 2.39 1.91 -26.44
CA THR A 370 2.30 0.47 -26.65
C THR A 370 2.49 0.25 -28.15
N GLU A 371 3.71 0.13 -28.59
CA GLU A 371 3.99 -0.49 -29.86
C GLU A 371 3.65 -1.98 -29.70
N THR A 372 2.49 -2.33 -30.21
CA THR A 372 2.09 -3.72 -30.43
C THR A 372 2.91 -4.36 -31.54
#